data_c4c49ecad17deae1ea3f962b44e474cf
#
_entry.id   c4c49ecad17deae1ea3f962b44e474cf
#
_cell.length_a   1.000
_cell.length_b   1.000
_cell.length_c   1.000
_cell.angle_alpha   90.00
_cell.angle_beta   90.00
_cell.angle_gamma   90.00
#
_symmetry.space_group_name_H-M   'P 1'
#
loop_
_entity.id
_entity.type
_entity.pdbx_description
1 polymer ?
#
loop_
_entity_poly.entity_id
_entity_poly.type
_entity_poly.pdbx_seq_one_letter_code
_entity_poly.pdbx_strand_id
1 'polypeptide(L)'
;PYGYSLNIKQLAKDNLGYGPIYTWDNATDAYKTHNGSTGDIADGLIAPFQGFWSKADVGATNYTFSESSLSSDAGTNYRTSVESEGSGVITFNSGDQVSKVFMSFNLAGDLGLDPLDASRLVPLSHNNHFVSMFYVDGEAIAINNLPFDFNADLSVDLDVMQLEATETGFDPISDTVTMSWDLSDIPEGMNIIMMDNETHSIINLYEIDEYTFILADKDGFVREESMVTSYPIVGQSQFTIFISSTTAESHKDVLPETFTLQSVYPNPFNPSTTIRY
;
A
#
# COMPACT_ATOMS: atom_id res chain seq x y z
N PRO A 1 -5.74 13.41 -28.73
CA PRO A 1 -6.84 13.20 -27.77
C PRO A 1 -7.88 12.31 -28.44
N TYR A 2 -8.07 11.11 -27.89
CA TYR A 2 -9.05 10.15 -28.37
C TYR A 2 -10.39 10.44 -27.70
N GLY A 3 -11.49 10.36 -28.44
CA GLY A 3 -12.86 10.42 -27.90
C GLY A 3 -13.27 9.16 -27.11
N TYR A 4 -12.30 8.27 -26.83
CA TYR A 4 -12.44 7.02 -26.12
C TYR A 4 -11.70 7.08 -24.80
N SER A 5 -12.15 6.33 -23.79
CA SER A 5 -11.39 6.07 -22.58
C SER A 5 -10.21 5.14 -22.88
N LEU A 6 -9.17 5.18 -22.04
CA LEU A 6 -8.01 4.28 -22.16
C LEU A 6 -8.11 3.21 -21.06
N ASN A 7 -8.02 1.95 -21.45
CA ASN A 7 -8.00 0.82 -20.53
C ASN A 7 -6.57 0.62 -19.99
N ILE A 8 -6.39 0.87 -18.69
CA ILE A 8 -5.08 0.85 -18.01
C ILE A 8 -4.45 -0.53 -18.08
N LYS A 9 -5.23 -1.58 -17.91
CA LYS A 9 -4.76 -2.95 -18.01
C LYS A 9 -4.13 -3.27 -19.37
N GLN A 10 -4.77 -2.84 -20.45
CA GLN A 10 -4.21 -3.05 -21.77
C GLN A 10 -3.01 -2.15 -22.02
N LEU A 11 -3.03 -0.90 -21.52
CA LEU A 11 -1.86 -0.02 -21.55
C LEU A 11 -0.66 -0.65 -20.84
N ALA A 12 -0.86 -1.25 -19.66
CA ALA A 12 0.20 -1.93 -18.93
C ALA A 12 0.79 -3.12 -19.71
N LYS A 13 -0.05 -3.90 -20.42
CA LYS A 13 0.42 -5.00 -21.29
C LYS A 13 1.22 -4.51 -22.50
N ASP A 14 0.79 -3.40 -23.09
CA ASP A 14 1.41 -2.84 -24.29
C ASP A 14 2.72 -2.09 -23.96
N ASN A 15 2.94 -1.74 -22.68
CA ASN A 15 4.02 -0.88 -22.20
C ASN A 15 4.76 -1.48 -21.00
N LEU A 16 5.33 -2.68 -21.15
CA LEU A 16 6.02 -3.42 -20.08
C LEU A 16 7.23 -2.70 -19.46
N GLY A 17 7.78 -1.68 -20.11
CA GLY A 17 8.85 -0.83 -19.57
C GLY A 17 8.32 0.43 -18.86
N TYR A 18 7.05 0.44 -18.48
CA TYR A 18 6.44 1.55 -17.76
C TYR A 18 5.67 1.02 -16.55
N GLY A 19 5.82 1.71 -15.43
CA GLY A 19 5.16 1.38 -14.17
C GLY A 19 3.68 1.82 -14.12
N PRO A 20 3.12 1.87 -12.92
CA PRO A 20 1.73 2.25 -12.67
C PRO A 20 1.34 3.59 -13.29
N ILE A 21 0.03 3.75 -13.46
CA ILE A 21 -0.58 4.98 -13.97
C ILE A 21 -1.09 5.81 -12.81
N TYR A 22 -0.86 7.11 -12.88
CA TYR A 22 -1.28 8.10 -11.91
C TYR A 22 -2.14 9.16 -12.60
N THR A 23 -3.27 9.51 -12.02
CA THR A 23 -4.11 10.63 -12.43
C THR A 23 -4.31 11.58 -11.26
N TRP A 24 -4.46 12.87 -11.53
CA TRP A 24 -4.79 13.84 -10.50
C TRP A 24 -6.30 13.97 -10.34
N ASP A 25 -6.80 13.87 -9.12
CA ASP A 25 -8.19 14.08 -8.76
C ASP A 25 -8.35 15.43 -8.04
N ASN A 26 -8.95 16.40 -8.72
CA ASN A 26 -9.18 17.75 -8.15
C ASN A 26 -10.24 17.76 -7.02
N ALA A 27 -11.09 16.73 -6.93
CA ALA A 27 -12.13 16.69 -5.91
C ALA A 27 -11.58 16.27 -4.54
N THR A 28 -10.59 15.38 -4.54
CA THR A 28 -9.93 14.89 -3.33
C THR A 28 -8.55 15.50 -3.11
N ASP A 29 -8.06 16.31 -4.07
CA ASP A 29 -6.75 16.96 -4.06
C ASP A 29 -5.60 15.97 -3.88
N ALA A 30 -5.70 14.81 -4.54
CA ALA A 30 -4.80 13.68 -4.41
C ALA A 30 -4.56 12.94 -5.74
N TYR A 31 -3.47 12.17 -5.81
CA TYR A 31 -3.26 11.23 -6.88
C TYR A 31 -4.10 9.97 -6.67
N LYS A 32 -4.73 9.52 -7.74
CA LYS A 32 -5.26 8.17 -7.90
C LYS A 32 -4.30 7.34 -8.72
N THR A 33 -4.17 6.08 -8.36
CA THR A 33 -3.20 5.17 -8.97
C THR A 33 -3.85 3.87 -9.45
N HIS A 34 -3.21 3.21 -10.44
CA HIS A 34 -3.61 1.89 -10.88
C HIS A 34 -2.43 1.19 -11.57
N ASN A 35 -2.09 -0.04 -11.15
CA ASN A 35 -0.95 -0.78 -11.68
C ASN A 35 -1.29 -1.74 -12.86
N GLY A 36 -2.49 -1.65 -13.41
CA GLY A 36 -3.00 -2.56 -14.44
C GLY A 36 -3.79 -3.74 -13.86
N SER A 37 -3.61 -4.05 -12.58
CA SER A 37 -4.31 -5.10 -11.84
C SER A 37 -5.31 -4.52 -10.83
N THR A 38 -4.86 -3.60 -9.98
CA THR A 38 -5.65 -2.95 -8.93
C THR A 38 -5.32 -1.47 -8.79
N GLY A 39 -6.12 -0.74 -8.04
CA GLY A 39 -5.93 0.68 -7.75
C GLY A 39 -7.25 1.42 -7.54
N ASP A 40 -7.16 2.74 -7.33
CA ASP A 40 -8.31 3.61 -7.04
C ASP A 40 -8.77 4.46 -8.25
N ILE A 41 -8.19 4.27 -9.45
CA ILE A 41 -8.76 4.82 -10.68
C ILE A 41 -9.98 3.98 -11.04
N ALA A 42 -11.16 4.61 -11.01
CA ALA A 42 -12.44 3.94 -11.24
C ALA A 42 -12.43 3.12 -12.53
N ASP A 43 -12.87 1.87 -12.43
CA ASP A 43 -12.98 0.91 -13.54
C ASP A 43 -11.67 0.64 -14.30
N GLY A 44 -10.51 1.10 -13.78
CA GLY A 44 -9.24 1.02 -14.50
C GLY A 44 -9.27 1.76 -15.84
N LEU A 45 -10.08 2.81 -15.96
CA LEU A 45 -10.24 3.61 -17.17
C LEU A 45 -9.78 5.05 -16.97
N ILE A 46 -8.95 5.54 -17.87
CA ILE A 46 -8.62 6.96 -17.98
C ILE A 46 -9.65 7.61 -18.88
N ALA A 47 -10.36 8.61 -18.36
CA ALA A 47 -11.38 9.32 -19.10
C ALA A 47 -10.80 10.01 -20.36
N PRO A 48 -11.63 10.24 -21.41
CA PRO A 48 -11.20 11.01 -22.57
C PRO A 48 -10.66 12.38 -22.15
N PHE A 49 -9.52 12.80 -22.73
CA PHE A 49 -8.83 14.05 -22.46
C PHE A 49 -8.22 14.21 -21.06
N GLN A 50 -8.28 13.21 -20.20
CA GLN A 50 -7.59 13.21 -18.92
C GLN A 50 -6.09 12.97 -19.10
N GLY A 51 -5.27 13.83 -18.50
CA GLY A 51 -3.84 13.63 -18.38
C GLY A 51 -3.51 12.54 -17.35
N PHE A 52 -2.42 11.82 -17.59
CA PHE A 52 -1.88 10.84 -16.64
C PHE A 52 -0.35 10.83 -16.66
N TRP A 53 0.23 10.25 -15.63
CA TRP A 53 1.67 10.01 -15.51
C TRP A 53 1.91 8.50 -15.43
N SER A 54 3.06 8.08 -15.88
CA SER A 54 3.58 6.73 -15.68
C SER A 54 5.09 6.81 -15.52
N LYS A 55 5.65 6.05 -14.56
CA LYS A 55 7.11 5.97 -14.35
C LYS A 55 7.69 5.10 -15.46
N ALA A 56 8.69 5.62 -16.18
CA ALA A 56 9.40 4.86 -17.22
C ALA A 56 10.61 4.15 -16.59
N ASP A 57 10.82 2.89 -16.93
CA ASP A 57 12.05 2.16 -16.60
C ASP A 57 13.25 2.72 -17.36
N VAL A 58 14.44 2.45 -16.84
CA VAL A 58 15.69 2.83 -17.50
C VAL A 58 15.77 2.20 -18.89
N GLY A 59 15.78 3.04 -19.94
CA GLY A 59 15.83 2.60 -21.34
C GLY A 59 14.47 2.53 -22.04
N ALA A 60 13.35 2.72 -21.35
CA ALA A 60 12.05 2.87 -21.99
C ALA A 60 12.00 4.18 -22.78
N THR A 61 11.69 4.11 -24.08
CA THR A 61 11.78 5.26 -24.99
C THR A 61 10.45 5.61 -25.65
N ASN A 62 9.50 4.68 -25.71
CA ASN A 62 8.25 4.87 -26.42
C ASN A 62 7.08 4.34 -25.59
N TYR A 63 6.04 5.13 -25.43
CA TYR A 63 4.76 4.71 -24.85
C TYR A 63 3.78 4.40 -26.00
N THR A 64 3.24 3.19 -26.00
CA THR A 64 2.39 2.69 -27.07
C THR A 64 0.91 2.78 -26.71
N PHE A 65 0.11 3.32 -27.61
CA PHE A 65 -1.35 3.32 -27.54
C PHE A 65 -1.88 2.42 -28.66
N SER A 66 -2.28 1.21 -28.30
CA SER A 66 -2.87 0.28 -29.26
C SER A 66 -4.37 0.53 -29.42
N GLU A 67 -4.97 0.07 -30.51
CA GLU A 67 -6.42 0.12 -30.69
C GLU A 67 -7.15 -0.69 -29.60
N SER A 68 -6.55 -1.79 -29.14
CA SER A 68 -7.07 -2.60 -28.03
C SER A 68 -7.05 -1.90 -26.67
N SER A 69 -6.26 -0.84 -26.50
CA SER A 69 -6.29 0.00 -25.29
C SER A 69 -7.43 1.01 -25.24
N LEU A 70 -8.16 1.19 -26.36
CA LEU A 70 -9.29 2.10 -26.43
C LEU A 70 -10.56 1.42 -25.90
N SER A 71 -11.34 2.13 -25.10
CA SER A 71 -12.66 1.67 -24.62
C SER A 71 -13.73 2.70 -24.97
N SER A 72 -14.85 2.22 -25.55
CA SER A 72 -16.05 3.04 -25.80
C SER A 72 -16.87 3.25 -24.53
N ASP A 73 -16.64 2.44 -23.51
CA ASP A 73 -17.43 2.42 -22.29
C ASP A 73 -16.74 3.27 -21.20
N ALA A 74 -17.39 4.36 -20.84
CA ALA A 74 -17.10 5.08 -19.62
C ALA A 74 -17.82 4.37 -18.46
N GLY A 75 -17.15 3.47 -17.77
CA GLY A 75 -17.64 2.95 -16.50
C GLY A 75 -18.19 1.53 -16.46
N THR A 76 -17.74 0.61 -17.31
CA THR A 76 -18.02 -0.82 -17.11
C THR A 76 -16.85 -1.49 -16.39
N ASN A 77 -17.13 -2.19 -15.29
CA ASN A 77 -16.17 -3.02 -14.57
C ASN A 77 -15.55 -4.06 -15.52
N TYR A 78 -14.38 -3.79 -16.08
CA TYR A 78 -13.59 -4.81 -16.74
C TYR A 78 -12.76 -5.56 -15.69
N ARG A 79 -13.42 -6.49 -14.99
CA ARG A 79 -12.72 -7.63 -14.42
C ARG A 79 -12.28 -8.56 -15.54
N THR A 80 -11.16 -8.25 -16.16
CA THR A 80 -10.42 -9.23 -16.94
C THR A 80 -8.93 -8.99 -16.72
N SER A 81 -8.39 -9.81 -15.94
CA SER A 81 -7.05 -10.08 -15.43
C SER A 81 -5.86 -9.70 -16.35
N VAL A 82 -4.97 -8.79 -15.95
CA VAL A 82 -3.59 -9.24 -15.73
C VAL A 82 -3.79 -10.36 -14.71
N GLU A 83 -3.14 -11.50 -14.89
CA GLU A 83 -3.37 -12.60 -13.97
C GLU A 83 -2.83 -12.19 -12.59
N SER A 84 -3.64 -11.39 -11.88
CA SER A 84 -3.55 -11.18 -10.46
C SER A 84 -4.14 -12.43 -9.86
N GLU A 85 -3.40 -13.14 -9.07
CA GLU A 85 -3.91 -14.28 -8.29
C GLU A 85 -4.85 -13.79 -7.19
N GLY A 86 -4.88 -12.48 -6.94
CA GLY A 86 -5.79 -11.83 -6.02
C GLY A 86 -5.34 -10.44 -5.58
N SER A 87 -6.21 -9.75 -4.86
CA SER A 87 -5.92 -8.42 -4.34
C SER A 87 -6.65 -8.15 -3.02
N GLY A 88 -6.09 -7.25 -2.23
CA GLY A 88 -6.72 -6.73 -1.01
C GLY A 88 -6.63 -5.22 -0.95
N VAL A 89 -7.58 -4.60 -0.27
CA VAL A 89 -7.59 -3.16 -0.02
C VAL A 89 -7.78 -2.88 1.46
N ILE A 90 -6.98 -1.93 1.99
CA ILE A 90 -7.18 -1.38 3.32
C ILE A 90 -7.59 0.08 3.14
N THR A 91 -8.70 0.45 3.76
CA THR A 91 -9.31 1.78 3.69
C THR A 91 -9.24 2.44 5.05
N PHE A 92 -8.72 3.64 5.10
CA PHE A 92 -8.65 4.48 6.30
C PHE A 92 -9.58 5.67 6.15
N ASN A 93 -10.31 6.00 7.22
CA ASN A 93 -11.27 7.10 7.27
C ASN A 93 -10.96 8.01 8.47
N SER A 94 -10.82 9.31 8.22
CA SER A 94 -10.68 10.37 9.23
C SER A 94 -11.69 11.48 8.86
N GLY A 95 -12.79 11.57 9.59
CA GLY A 95 -13.90 12.46 9.24
C GLY A 95 -14.43 12.18 7.83
N ASP A 96 -14.37 13.20 6.95
CA ASP A 96 -14.78 13.08 5.55
C ASP A 96 -13.63 12.67 4.60
N GLN A 97 -12.43 12.47 5.14
CA GLN A 97 -11.25 12.11 4.35
C GLN A 97 -11.07 10.60 4.30
N VAL A 98 -10.66 10.09 3.14
CA VAL A 98 -10.45 8.66 2.89
C VAL A 98 -9.10 8.46 2.21
N SER A 99 -8.33 7.51 2.71
CA SER A 99 -7.11 7.05 2.05
C SER A 99 -7.12 5.53 1.94
N LYS A 100 -6.52 5.00 0.86
CA LYS A 100 -6.48 3.57 0.58
C LYS A 100 -5.08 3.12 0.20
N VAL A 101 -4.75 1.89 0.60
CA VAL A 101 -3.61 1.15 0.09
C VAL A 101 -4.09 -0.19 -0.48
N PHE A 102 -3.35 -0.71 -1.44
CA PHE A 102 -3.72 -1.92 -2.17
C PHE A 102 -2.58 -2.93 -2.12
N MET A 103 -2.91 -4.18 -1.91
CA MET A 103 -2.02 -5.32 -2.12
C MET A 103 -2.47 -6.04 -3.38
N SER A 104 -1.55 -6.42 -4.26
CA SER A 104 -1.82 -7.32 -5.37
C SER A 104 -0.86 -8.50 -5.29
N PHE A 105 -1.33 -9.68 -5.70
CA PHE A 105 -0.55 -10.91 -5.68
C PHE A 105 -0.44 -11.46 -7.08
N ASN A 106 0.78 -11.71 -7.55
CA ASN A 106 1.00 -12.34 -8.85
C ASN A 106 2.33 -13.10 -8.92
N LEU A 107 2.47 -13.97 -9.92
CA LEU A 107 3.66 -14.80 -10.10
C LEU A 107 4.93 -14.01 -10.42
N ALA A 108 4.80 -12.78 -10.89
CA ALA A 108 5.91 -11.88 -11.22
C ALA A 108 6.17 -10.83 -10.12
N GLY A 109 5.46 -10.90 -8.99
CA GLY A 109 5.68 -10.03 -7.84
C GLY A 109 7.02 -10.32 -7.16
N ASP A 110 7.58 -9.31 -6.53
CA ASP A 110 8.80 -9.42 -5.70
C ASP A 110 8.48 -9.03 -4.26
N LEU A 111 9.36 -9.36 -3.33
CA LEU A 111 9.30 -8.91 -1.93
C LEU A 111 9.85 -7.49 -1.75
N GLY A 112 10.75 -7.08 -2.63
CA GLY A 112 11.26 -5.73 -2.77
C GLY A 112 10.47 -4.95 -3.80
N LEU A 113 10.98 -3.77 -4.17
CA LEU A 113 10.35 -2.93 -5.19
C LEU A 113 10.36 -3.59 -6.57
N ASP A 114 9.19 -3.65 -7.20
CA ASP A 114 9.04 -4.12 -8.58
C ASP A 114 8.30 -3.09 -9.47
N PRO A 115 8.28 -3.27 -10.81
CA PRO A 115 7.64 -2.33 -11.73
C PRO A 115 6.12 -2.17 -11.56
N LEU A 116 5.46 -3.07 -10.86
CA LEU A 116 4.01 -3.01 -10.60
C LEU A 116 3.68 -2.36 -9.25
N ASP A 117 4.70 -2.05 -8.44
CA ASP A 117 4.53 -1.23 -7.25
C ASP A 117 4.24 0.22 -7.62
N ALA A 118 3.25 0.80 -6.98
CA ALA A 118 2.90 2.20 -7.20
C ALA A 118 3.38 3.06 -6.03
N SER A 119 4.36 3.93 -6.27
CA SER A 119 4.82 4.90 -5.26
C SER A 119 3.65 5.76 -4.75
N ARG A 120 3.62 6.06 -3.46
CA ARG A 120 2.69 7.04 -2.89
C ARG A 120 3.27 8.44 -3.10
N LEU A 121 2.65 9.20 -3.99
CA LEU A 121 3.13 10.53 -4.37
C LEU A 121 2.55 11.61 -3.45
N VAL A 122 3.39 12.60 -3.09
CA VAL A 122 2.95 13.79 -2.36
C VAL A 122 2.03 14.61 -3.28
N PRO A 123 0.86 15.11 -2.81
CA PRO A 123 -0.05 15.92 -3.60
C PRO A 123 0.63 17.12 -4.24
N LEU A 124 0.18 17.51 -5.44
CA LEU A 124 0.65 18.73 -6.11
C LEU A 124 0.26 19.99 -5.34
N SER A 125 -0.92 19.98 -4.72
CA SER A 125 -1.37 21.05 -3.83
C SER A 125 -0.60 21.04 -2.51
N HIS A 126 -0.49 22.18 -1.88
CA HIS A 126 0.12 22.34 -0.56
C HIS A 126 -0.99 22.60 0.48
N ASN A 127 -1.88 21.62 0.63
CA ASN A 127 -3.03 21.65 1.52
C ASN A 127 -2.95 20.55 2.56
N ASN A 128 -3.71 20.70 3.65
CA ASN A 128 -3.91 19.64 4.61
C ASN A 128 -4.51 18.41 3.91
N HIS A 129 -4.00 17.23 4.20
CA HIS A 129 -4.50 16.00 3.58
C HIS A 129 -4.25 14.77 4.47
N PHE A 130 -4.95 13.70 4.13
CA PHE A 130 -4.90 12.42 4.80
C PHE A 130 -4.33 11.36 3.87
N VAL A 131 -3.35 10.58 4.32
CA VAL A 131 -2.60 9.66 3.47
C VAL A 131 -2.27 8.36 4.20
N SER A 132 -2.36 7.23 3.48
CA SER A 132 -1.86 5.92 3.91
C SER A 132 -0.89 5.34 2.89
N MET A 133 0.09 4.56 3.34
CA MET A 133 1.14 3.99 2.49
C MET A 133 1.77 2.77 3.12
N PHE A 134 2.27 1.85 2.29
CA PHE A 134 3.25 0.86 2.70
C PHE A 134 4.66 1.45 2.59
N TYR A 135 5.61 0.88 3.33
CA TYR A 135 7.04 1.11 3.12
C TYR A 135 7.72 -0.16 2.65
N VAL A 136 8.33 -0.10 1.46
CA VAL A 136 9.06 -1.19 0.83
C VAL A 136 10.41 -0.65 0.36
N ASP A 137 11.50 -1.25 0.78
CA ASP A 137 12.87 -0.84 0.44
C ASP A 137 13.16 0.66 0.63
N GLY A 138 12.49 1.28 1.60
CA GLY A 138 12.67 2.70 1.92
C GLY A 138 11.82 3.66 1.10
N GLU A 139 10.92 3.17 0.25
CA GLU A 139 9.96 3.98 -0.52
C GLU A 139 8.53 3.84 0.01
N ALA A 140 7.77 4.93 -0.04
CA ALA A 140 6.34 4.95 0.27
C ALA A 140 5.53 4.47 -0.93
N ILE A 141 4.71 3.43 -0.75
CA ILE A 141 4.00 2.69 -1.81
C ILE A 141 2.50 2.75 -1.58
N ALA A 142 1.74 3.05 -2.62
CA ALA A 142 0.27 3.04 -2.62
C ALA A 142 -0.30 1.66 -2.98
N ILE A 143 0.36 0.96 -3.90
CA ILE A 143 0.05 -0.40 -4.30
C ILE A 143 1.31 -1.21 -4.12
N ASN A 144 1.27 -2.23 -3.27
CA ASN A 144 2.35 -3.19 -3.07
C ASN A 144 2.02 -4.48 -3.84
N ASN A 145 2.88 -4.81 -4.81
CA ASN A 145 2.73 -5.98 -5.64
C ASN A 145 3.60 -7.11 -5.10
N LEU A 146 2.97 -8.11 -4.53
CA LEU A 146 3.60 -9.19 -3.79
C LEU A 146 3.67 -10.48 -4.63
N PRO A 147 4.67 -11.34 -4.43
CA PRO A 147 4.69 -12.66 -5.06
C PRO A 147 3.51 -13.49 -4.54
N PHE A 148 2.95 -14.31 -5.42
CA PHE A 148 1.91 -15.28 -5.04
C PHE A 148 2.49 -16.47 -4.28
N ASP A 149 3.70 -16.91 -4.65
CA ASP A 149 4.37 -18.08 -4.05
C ASP A 149 5.64 -17.62 -3.32
N PHE A 150 5.59 -17.66 -2.01
CA PHE A 150 6.73 -17.34 -1.15
C PHE A 150 6.87 -18.38 -0.03
N ASN A 151 8.13 -18.70 0.31
CA ASN A 151 8.48 -19.77 1.25
C ASN A 151 8.77 -19.28 2.67
N ALA A 152 8.57 -17.99 2.96
CA ALA A 152 8.82 -17.39 4.26
C ALA A 152 7.73 -16.36 4.57
N ASP A 153 7.42 -16.19 5.85
CA ASP A 153 6.51 -15.14 6.28
C ASP A 153 7.08 -13.77 5.91
N LEU A 154 6.19 -12.89 5.43
CA LEU A 154 6.51 -11.52 5.08
C LEU A 154 6.08 -10.57 6.17
N SER A 155 6.83 -9.49 6.35
CA SER A 155 6.38 -8.34 7.11
C SER A 155 6.47 -7.08 6.25
N VAL A 156 5.40 -6.30 6.23
CA VAL A 156 5.32 -5.04 5.48
C VAL A 156 4.87 -3.94 6.43
N ASP A 157 5.62 -2.86 6.47
CA ASP A 157 5.25 -1.69 7.25
C ASP A 157 4.13 -0.91 6.55
N LEU A 158 3.11 -0.58 7.33
CA LEU A 158 1.95 0.20 6.87
C LEU A 158 1.81 1.44 7.74
N ASP A 159 1.72 2.58 7.10
CA ASP A 159 1.60 3.84 7.77
C ASP A 159 0.40 4.67 7.32
N VAL A 160 -0.04 5.56 8.19
CA VAL A 160 -1.13 6.49 7.92
C VAL A 160 -0.87 7.79 8.68
N MET A 161 -1.10 8.93 8.03
CA MET A 161 -0.86 10.25 8.59
C MET A 161 -2.00 11.21 8.21
N GLN A 162 -2.42 12.02 9.17
CA GLN A 162 -3.15 13.26 8.93
C GLN A 162 -2.12 14.39 8.89
N LEU A 163 -2.03 15.11 7.81
CA LEU A 163 -0.99 16.09 7.55
C LEU A 163 -1.54 17.50 7.48
N GLU A 164 -0.95 18.40 8.28
CA GLU A 164 -1.18 19.84 8.21
C GLU A 164 -0.06 20.51 7.41
N ALA A 165 -0.44 21.33 6.43
CA ALA A 165 0.51 22.06 5.61
C ALA A 165 1.17 23.19 6.40
N THR A 166 2.51 23.26 6.37
CA THR A 166 3.32 24.32 6.95
C THR A 166 3.85 25.24 5.85
N GLU A 167 4.73 26.20 6.15
CA GLU A 167 5.31 27.07 5.11
C GLU A 167 6.17 26.29 4.10
N THR A 168 6.84 25.22 4.52
CA THR A 168 7.84 24.50 3.69
C THR A 168 7.57 23.00 3.55
N GLY A 169 6.57 22.48 4.25
CA GLY A 169 6.36 21.02 4.27
C GLY A 169 5.04 20.65 4.96
N PHE A 170 5.07 19.59 5.74
CA PHE A 170 3.90 19.04 6.41
C PHE A 170 4.26 18.59 7.82
N ASP A 171 3.35 18.83 8.76
CA ASP A 171 3.42 18.32 10.11
C ASP A 171 2.30 17.28 10.33
N PRO A 172 2.63 16.04 10.74
CA PRO A 172 1.65 15.08 11.17
C PRO A 172 0.90 15.59 12.42
N ILE A 173 -0.42 15.40 12.42
CA ILE A 173 -1.26 15.75 13.54
C ILE A 173 -2.01 14.52 14.05
N SER A 174 -2.29 14.50 15.36
CA SER A 174 -3.06 13.43 15.97
C SER A 174 -4.53 13.52 15.56
N ASP A 175 -5.11 12.38 15.20
CA ASP A 175 -6.53 12.25 14.89
C ASP A 175 -7.00 10.82 15.21
N THR A 176 -8.31 10.63 15.29
CA THR A 176 -8.93 9.32 15.41
C THR A 176 -9.30 8.78 14.03
N VAL A 177 -8.76 7.64 13.70
CA VAL A 177 -8.93 7.00 12.39
C VAL A 177 -9.65 5.66 12.56
N THR A 178 -10.60 5.38 11.65
CA THR A 178 -11.19 4.05 11.51
C THR A 178 -10.66 3.40 10.24
N MET A 179 -10.12 2.22 10.40
CA MET A 179 -9.62 1.38 9.30
C MET A 179 -10.57 0.23 9.06
N SER A 180 -10.82 -0.08 7.79
CA SER A 180 -11.56 -1.26 7.32
C SER A 180 -10.81 -1.89 6.13
N TRP A 181 -11.15 -3.12 5.77
CA TRP A 181 -10.47 -3.83 4.69
C TRP A 181 -11.42 -4.72 3.90
N ASP A 182 -11.04 -4.99 2.66
CA ASP A 182 -11.65 -6.02 1.84
C ASP A 182 -10.55 -6.98 1.37
N LEU A 183 -10.61 -8.20 1.87
CA LEU A 183 -9.69 -9.29 1.58
C LEU A 183 -10.39 -10.44 0.85
N SER A 184 -11.57 -10.20 0.30
CA SER A 184 -12.39 -11.24 -0.34
C SER A 184 -11.75 -11.84 -1.60
N ASP A 185 -10.82 -11.11 -2.22
CA ASP A 185 -10.11 -11.53 -3.43
C ASP A 185 -8.63 -11.90 -3.15
N ILE A 186 -8.28 -12.17 -1.89
CA ILE A 186 -6.94 -12.66 -1.51
C ILE A 186 -6.81 -14.14 -1.92
N PRO A 187 -5.65 -14.58 -2.44
CA PRO A 187 -5.44 -15.98 -2.81
C PRO A 187 -5.71 -16.95 -1.67
N GLU A 188 -6.32 -18.10 -2.00
CA GLU A 188 -6.54 -19.15 -1.01
C GLU A 188 -5.21 -19.61 -0.36
N GLY A 189 -5.25 -19.81 0.94
CA GLY A 189 -4.08 -20.25 1.71
C GLY A 189 -3.18 -19.11 2.18
N MET A 190 -3.54 -17.86 1.95
CA MET A 190 -2.87 -16.73 2.58
C MET A 190 -3.55 -16.34 3.89
N ASN A 191 -2.73 -16.01 4.88
CA ASN A 191 -3.17 -15.48 6.16
C ASN A 191 -2.53 -14.13 6.39
N ILE A 192 -3.34 -13.12 6.75
CA ILE A 192 -2.90 -11.75 6.96
C ILE A 192 -3.28 -11.32 8.38
N ILE A 193 -2.26 -10.96 9.15
CA ILE A 193 -2.40 -10.44 10.52
C ILE A 193 -1.72 -9.09 10.56
N MET A 194 -2.24 -8.16 11.36
CA MET A 194 -1.66 -6.85 11.55
C MET A 194 -1.36 -6.59 13.02
N MET A 195 -0.26 -5.91 13.29
CA MET A 195 0.10 -5.40 14.61
C MET A 195 0.04 -3.87 14.59
N ASP A 196 -0.68 -3.29 15.54
CA ASP A 196 -0.59 -1.87 15.86
C ASP A 196 0.68 -1.65 16.69
N ASN A 197 1.65 -0.92 16.17
CA ASN A 197 2.96 -0.74 16.77
C ASN A 197 2.94 0.17 18.00
N GLU A 198 1.92 1.03 18.14
CA GLU A 198 1.74 1.90 19.31
C GLU A 198 1.19 1.15 20.52
N THR A 199 0.17 0.33 20.29
CA THR A 199 -0.53 -0.39 21.36
C THR A 199 -0.02 -1.83 21.54
N HIS A 200 0.76 -2.34 20.58
CA HIS A 200 1.21 -3.73 20.47
C HIS A 200 0.04 -4.72 20.38
N SER A 201 -1.10 -4.25 19.91
CA SER A 201 -2.30 -5.06 19.70
C SER A 201 -2.18 -5.85 18.41
N ILE A 202 -2.47 -7.14 18.47
CA ILE A 202 -2.56 -8.00 17.29
C ILE A 202 -4.00 -7.96 16.79
N ILE A 203 -4.17 -7.67 15.51
CA ILE A 203 -5.45 -7.51 14.83
C ILE A 203 -5.56 -8.63 13.80
N ASN A 204 -6.46 -9.58 14.04
CA ASN A 204 -6.79 -10.61 13.07
C ASN A 204 -7.83 -10.06 12.09
N LEU A 205 -7.42 -9.84 10.84
CA LEU A 205 -8.25 -9.22 9.82
C LEU A 205 -9.43 -10.11 9.34
N TYR A 206 -9.47 -11.38 9.75
CA TYR A 206 -10.56 -12.31 9.45
C TYR A 206 -11.59 -12.42 10.58
N GLU A 207 -11.33 -11.83 11.76
CA GLU A 207 -12.21 -11.91 12.92
C GLU A 207 -13.03 -10.63 13.16
N ILE A 208 -12.53 -9.49 12.70
CA ILE A 208 -13.21 -8.20 12.82
C ILE A 208 -13.22 -7.49 11.47
N ASP A 209 -14.16 -6.59 11.24
CA ASP A 209 -14.32 -5.88 9.97
C ASP A 209 -13.73 -4.47 9.98
N GLU A 210 -13.48 -3.92 11.16
CA GLU A 210 -12.94 -2.57 11.35
C GLU A 210 -12.10 -2.45 12.63
N TYR A 211 -11.19 -1.48 12.63
CA TYR A 211 -10.36 -1.12 13.78
C TYR A 211 -10.23 0.39 13.90
N THR A 212 -10.49 0.93 15.10
CA THR A 212 -10.36 2.37 15.38
C THR A 212 -9.16 2.61 16.29
N PHE A 213 -8.34 3.58 15.95
CA PHE A 213 -7.09 3.93 16.65
C PHE A 213 -6.82 5.42 16.60
N ILE A 214 -5.81 5.86 17.35
CA ILE A 214 -5.30 7.23 17.33
C ILE A 214 -3.98 7.22 16.57
N LEU A 215 -3.77 8.19 15.68
CA LEU A 215 -2.53 8.33 14.92
C LEU A 215 -1.33 8.54 15.86
N ALA A 216 -0.24 7.84 15.56
CA ALA A 216 1.04 8.00 16.26
C ALA A 216 1.58 9.43 16.10
N ASP A 217 2.27 9.89 17.14
CA ASP A 217 3.00 11.17 17.11
C ASP A 217 4.26 11.02 16.25
N LYS A 218 4.45 11.91 15.28
CA LYS A 218 5.55 11.84 14.30
C LYS A 218 6.13 13.22 14.04
N ASP A 219 7.41 13.24 13.64
CA ASP A 219 8.07 14.45 13.20
C ASP A 219 7.51 14.93 11.84
N GLY A 220 7.50 16.26 11.65
CA GLY A 220 7.18 16.88 10.36
C GLY A 220 8.29 16.70 9.34
N PHE A 221 7.99 16.93 8.07
CA PHE A 221 8.95 16.85 6.98
C PHE A 221 8.82 18.00 5.99
N VAL A 222 9.94 18.35 5.36
CA VAL A 222 10.00 19.38 4.31
C VAL A 222 9.59 18.76 2.98
N ARG A 223 8.72 19.47 2.24
CA ARG A 223 8.38 19.09 0.88
C ARG A 223 9.54 19.40 -0.05
N GLU A 224 9.96 18.43 -0.85
CA GLU A 224 10.93 18.69 -1.91
C GLU A 224 10.32 19.53 -3.05
N GLU A 225 11.13 20.39 -3.67
CA GLU A 225 10.70 21.23 -4.80
C GLU A 225 10.42 20.46 -6.10
N SER A 226 10.67 19.16 -6.11
CA SER A 226 10.40 18.30 -7.28
C SER A 226 8.90 18.16 -7.54
N MET A 227 8.50 18.16 -8.82
CA MET A 227 7.08 18.10 -9.21
C MET A 227 6.41 16.77 -8.84
N VAL A 228 7.18 15.69 -8.69
CA VAL A 228 6.64 14.35 -8.36
C VAL A 228 7.60 13.70 -7.38
N THR A 229 7.21 13.66 -6.11
CA THR A 229 8.01 13.05 -5.04
C THR A 229 7.16 12.05 -4.26
N SER A 230 7.81 10.99 -3.79
CA SER A 230 7.25 10.05 -2.82
C SER A 230 7.33 10.62 -1.40
N TYR A 231 6.49 10.13 -0.49
CA TYR A 231 6.57 10.51 0.92
C TYR A 231 7.87 9.98 1.55
N PRO A 232 8.50 10.76 2.42
CA PRO A 232 9.62 10.26 3.22
C PRO A 232 9.11 9.32 4.31
N ILE A 233 10.00 8.45 4.78
CA ILE A 233 9.75 7.67 6.00
C ILE A 233 9.90 8.61 7.19
N VAL A 234 8.87 8.70 8.02
CA VAL A 234 8.86 9.55 9.22
C VAL A 234 8.57 8.70 10.46
N GLY A 235 9.62 8.47 11.24
CA GLY A 235 9.52 7.68 12.47
C GLY A 235 9.18 6.21 12.23
N GLN A 236 8.53 5.59 13.22
CA GLN A 236 8.05 4.22 13.14
C GLN A 236 6.68 4.18 12.45
N SER A 237 6.43 3.16 11.62
CA SER A 237 5.13 2.93 11.00
C SER A 237 4.07 2.60 12.05
N GLN A 238 2.83 3.05 11.83
CA GLN A 238 1.71 2.78 12.75
C GLN A 238 1.44 1.27 12.87
N PHE A 239 1.55 0.54 11.76
CA PHE A 239 1.27 -0.88 11.72
C PHE A 239 2.37 -1.68 11.04
N THR A 240 2.46 -2.95 11.41
CA THR A 240 3.19 -3.97 10.65
C THR A 240 2.21 -5.06 10.24
N ILE A 241 2.15 -5.36 8.93
CA ILE A 241 1.35 -6.45 8.38
C ILE A 241 2.24 -7.67 8.23
N PHE A 242 1.77 -8.81 8.72
CA PHE A 242 2.38 -10.11 8.55
C PHE A 242 1.54 -10.92 7.58
N ILE A 243 2.17 -11.42 6.53
CA ILE A 243 1.55 -12.26 5.51
C ILE A 243 2.25 -13.60 5.50
N SER A 244 1.49 -14.68 5.69
CA SER A 244 1.98 -16.05 5.65
C SER A 244 1.21 -16.87 4.63
N SER A 245 1.90 -17.81 3.97
CA SER A 245 1.28 -18.77 3.05
C SER A 245 1.11 -20.13 3.72
N THR A 246 -0.11 -20.64 3.72
CA THR A 246 -0.39 -22.00 4.27
C THR A 246 -0.03 -23.14 3.31
N THR A 247 0.46 -22.82 2.10
CA THR A 247 0.98 -23.84 1.16
C THR A 247 2.33 -24.43 1.60
N ALA A 248 3.09 -23.72 2.46
CA ALA A 248 4.17 -24.33 3.23
C ALA A 248 3.54 -25.22 4.32
N GLU A 249 3.93 -26.49 4.38
CA GLU A 249 3.47 -27.46 5.40
C GLU A 249 3.32 -26.78 6.76
N SER A 250 2.12 -26.85 7.31
CA SER A 250 1.67 -26.22 8.54
C SER A 250 2.78 -26.08 9.59
N HIS A 251 3.47 -24.94 9.59
CA HIS A 251 4.20 -24.51 10.78
C HIS A 251 3.16 -24.06 11.81
N LYS A 252 2.71 -25.01 12.60
CA LYS A 252 1.83 -24.82 13.75
C LYS A 252 2.47 -23.99 14.89
N ASP A 253 3.62 -23.36 14.63
CA ASP A 253 4.49 -22.77 15.64
C ASP A 253 4.84 -21.27 15.42
N VAL A 254 4.06 -20.48 14.65
CA VAL A 254 4.44 -19.09 14.31
C VAL A 254 4.00 -18.06 15.36
N LEU A 255 3.05 -18.38 16.21
CA LEU A 255 2.81 -17.58 17.42
C LEU A 255 2.99 -18.49 18.64
N PRO A 256 3.87 -18.15 19.60
CA PRO A 256 3.89 -18.84 20.88
C PRO A 256 2.49 -18.72 21.49
N GLU A 257 1.79 -19.81 21.66
CA GLU A 257 0.46 -19.84 22.31
C GLU A 257 0.48 -19.22 23.72
N THR A 258 1.66 -18.99 24.27
CA THR A 258 1.89 -18.26 25.51
C THR A 258 3.30 -17.67 25.55
N PHE A 259 3.41 -16.37 25.77
CA PHE A 259 4.67 -15.77 26.20
C PHE A 259 4.96 -16.19 27.63
N THR A 260 5.89 -17.08 27.86
CA THR A 260 6.40 -17.41 29.18
C THR A 260 7.78 -16.83 29.34
N LEU A 261 7.92 -15.89 30.27
CA LEU A 261 9.24 -15.48 30.78
C LEU A 261 9.89 -16.68 31.49
N GLN A 262 10.98 -17.18 30.91
CA GLN A 262 11.83 -18.14 31.63
C GLN A 262 12.46 -17.44 32.85
N SER A 263 12.78 -18.24 33.88
CA SER A 263 13.38 -17.71 35.09
C SER A 263 14.63 -16.88 34.78
N VAL A 264 14.67 -15.69 35.37
CA VAL A 264 15.79 -14.77 35.24
C VAL A 264 17.08 -15.45 35.73
N TYR A 265 18.14 -15.42 34.93
CA TYR A 265 19.42 -16.02 35.29
C TYR A 265 20.57 -15.00 35.13
N PRO A 266 21.50 -14.91 36.06
CA PRO A 266 21.51 -15.54 37.39
C PRO A 266 20.43 -14.95 38.32
N ASN A 267 19.89 -15.77 39.24
CA ASN A 267 18.94 -15.32 40.25
C ASN A 267 19.43 -15.71 41.65
N PRO A 268 19.84 -14.73 42.52
CA PRO A 268 19.82 -13.29 42.30
C PRO A 268 20.84 -12.84 41.23
N PHE A 269 20.48 -11.86 40.41
CA PHE A 269 21.36 -11.29 39.38
C PHE A 269 22.45 -10.42 40.01
N ASN A 270 23.68 -10.47 39.45
CA ASN A 270 24.82 -9.68 39.88
C ASN A 270 25.89 -9.62 38.75
N PRO A 271 26.22 -8.48 38.22
CA PRO A 271 25.53 -7.19 38.07
C PRO A 271 24.63 -7.13 36.82
N SER A 272 24.48 -8.21 36.08
CA SER A 272 23.63 -8.33 34.88
C SER A 272 22.84 -9.63 34.91
N THR A 273 21.71 -9.63 34.21
CA THR A 273 20.88 -10.82 34.01
C THR A 273 20.54 -11.02 32.54
N THR A 274 20.28 -12.24 32.13
CA THR A 274 19.78 -12.57 30.78
C THR A 274 18.34 -13.01 30.93
N ILE A 275 17.47 -12.34 30.16
CA ILE A 275 16.06 -12.73 30.00
C ILE A 275 15.97 -13.48 28.67
N ARG A 276 15.38 -14.67 28.67
CA ARG A 276 15.03 -15.44 27.48
C ARG A 276 13.52 -15.53 27.40
N TYR A 277 12.97 -15.31 26.23
CA TYR A 277 11.56 -15.35 25.89
C TYR A 277 11.33 -16.16 24.62
#